data_e7676eec2305816137db82c163cd99e2
#
_entry.id   e7676eec2305816137db82c163cd99e2
#
_cell.length_a   1.000
_cell.length_b   1.000
_cell.length_c   1.000
_cell.angle_alpha   90.00
_cell.angle_beta   90.00
_cell.angle_gamma   90.00
#
_symmetry.space_group_name_H-M   'P 1'
#
loop_
_entity.id
_entity.type
_entity.pdbx_description
1 polymer ?
#
loop_
_entity_poly.entity_id
_entity_poly.type
_entity_poly.pdbx_seq_one_letter_code
_entity_poly.pdbx_strand_id
1 'polypeptide(L)'
;MADISLQYLDQPLNNVSVGYVNDDYFAEKLLPVTPVQKQSGRYWVFGKEKFHRYETIRHAKSEAREIAPWSLSNNAYFCDDHSLKDAISDEEKSNADNTDLEINTVENLTDAILLDLEIRAMNLLMGSNSQ
;
A
#
# COMPACT_ATOMS: atom_id res chain seq x y z
N MET A 1 21.07 22.93 -18.98
CA MET A 1 21.43 21.50 -19.00
C MET A 1 20.95 20.93 -17.67
N ALA A 2 19.88 20.16 -17.69
CA ALA A 2 19.49 19.40 -16.52
C ALA A 2 20.61 18.40 -16.27
N ASP A 3 21.33 18.56 -15.19
CA ASP A 3 22.23 17.57 -14.68
C ASP A 3 21.39 16.35 -14.30
N ILE A 4 21.30 15.43 -15.22
CA ILE A 4 20.85 14.09 -14.90
C ILE A 4 22.01 13.52 -14.10
N SER A 5 22.06 13.87 -12.82
CA SER A 5 22.82 13.09 -11.87
C SER A 5 22.26 11.69 -12.02
N LEU A 6 23.00 10.87 -12.72
CA LEU A 6 22.83 9.44 -12.79
C LEU A 6 22.58 9.01 -11.34
N GLN A 7 21.33 8.76 -11.00
CA GLN A 7 21.02 8.02 -9.81
C GLN A 7 21.69 6.66 -10.02
N TYR A 8 22.87 6.57 -9.47
CA TYR A 8 23.59 5.32 -9.42
C TYR A 8 22.82 4.45 -8.45
N LEU A 9 21.84 3.74 -8.99
CA LEU A 9 21.12 2.71 -8.26
C LEU A 9 22.15 1.61 -7.98
N ASP A 10 22.61 1.56 -6.75
CA ASP A 10 23.41 0.46 -6.26
C ASP A 10 22.52 -0.79 -6.27
N GLN A 11 22.68 -1.61 -7.30
CA GLN A 11 21.85 -2.81 -7.47
C GLN A 11 21.93 -3.79 -6.29
N PRO A 12 23.11 -4.05 -5.69
CA PRO A 12 23.19 -4.86 -4.47
C PRO A 12 22.33 -4.34 -3.33
N LEU A 13 22.40 -3.05 -3.02
CA LEU A 13 21.62 -2.45 -1.93
C LEU A 13 20.11 -2.40 -2.24
N ASN A 14 19.75 -2.18 -3.51
CA ASN A 14 18.37 -2.27 -3.94
C ASN A 14 17.81 -3.69 -3.79
N ASN A 15 18.61 -4.71 -4.11
CA ASN A 15 18.21 -6.10 -3.93
C ASN A 15 18.02 -6.46 -2.45
N VAL A 16 18.82 -5.90 -1.54
CA VAL A 16 18.63 -6.06 -0.09
C VAL A 16 17.29 -5.46 0.33
N SER A 17 16.99 -4.25 -0.11
CA SER A 17 15.71 -3.60 0.21
C SER A 17 14.51 -4.39 -0.31
N VAL A 18 14.56 -4.88 -1.55
CA VAL A 18 13.47 -5.70 -2.14
C VAL A 18 13.35 -7.06 -1.48
N GLY A 19 14.46 -7.65 -1.05
CA GLY A 19 14.49 -8.95 -0.39
C GLY A 19 14.15 -8.92 1.09
N TYR A 20 14.14 -7.73 1.70
CA TYR A 20 13.83 -7.60 3.12
C TYR A 20 12.35 -7.86 3.41
N VAL A 21 12.08 -8.77 4.31
CA VAL A 21 10.73 -9.11 4.77
C VAL A 21 10.73 -9.17 6.29
N ASN A 22 9.80 -8.46 6.91
CA ASN A 22 9.55 -8.57 8.34
C ASN A 22 8.23 -9.32 8.56
N ASP A 23 8.31 -10.52 9.12
CA ASP A 23 7.16 -11.40 9.32
C ASP A 23 6.20 -10.92 10.42
N ASP A 24 6.63 -9.99 11.26
CA ASP A 24 5.81 -9.42 12.33
C ASP A 24 4.74 -8.46 11.78
N TYR A 25 4.93 -7.95 10.57
CA TYR A 25 3.98 -7.05 9.93
C TYR A 25 2.94 -7.82 9.12
N PHE A 26 1.70 -7.36 9.18
CA PHE A 26 0.57 -8.01 8.53
C PHE A 26 -0.30 -7.07 7.70
N ALA A 27 0.07 -5.78 7.59
CA ALA A 27 -0.71 -4.79 6.83
C ALA A 27 -1.00 -5.24 5.39
N GLU A 28 0.01 -5.77 4.69
CA GLU A 28 -0.15 -6.26 3.31
C GLU A 28 -1.02 -7.51 3.20
N LYS A 29 -1.04 -8.33 4.27
CA LYS A 29 -1.89 -9.52 4.33
C LYS A 29 -3.36 -9.17 4.58
N LEU A 30 -3.61 -8.09 5.32
CA LEU A 30 -4.96 -7.61 5.65
C LEU A 30 -5.56 -6.74 4.56
N LEU A 31 -4.77 -5.86 3.98
CA LEU A 31 -5.19 -4.89 2.98
C LEU A 31 -4.56 -5.23 1.62
N PRO A 32 -5.35 -5.77 0.68
CA PRO A 32 -4.81 -6.14 -0.62
C PRO A 32 -4.33 -4.90 -1.38
N VAL A 33 -3.13 -4.99 -1.93
CA VAL A 33 -2.54 -3.94 -2.76
C VAL A 33 -3.19 -3.95 -4.13
N THR A 34 -3.70 -2.79 -4.55
CA THR A 34 -4.29 -2.62 -5.89
C THR A 34 -3.37 -1.72 -6.72
N PRO A 35 -2.72 -2.23 -7.76
CA PRO A 35 -1.87 -1.41 -8.62
C PRO A 35 -2.71 -0.43 -9.44
N VAL A 36 -2.28 0.84 -9.45
CA VAL A 36 -2.91 1.91 -10.24
C VAL A 36 -1.87 2.57 -11.14
N GLN A 37 -2.30 3.03 -12.32
CA GLN A 37 -1.41 3.66 -13.29
C GLN A 37 -1.25 5.16 -13.07
N LYS A 38 -2.20 5.78 -12.36
CA LYS A 38 -2.21 7.21 -12.11
C LYS A 38 -2.18 7.49 -10.62
N GLN A 39 -1.50 8.54 -10.22
CA GLN A 39 -1.42 8.98 -8.84
C GLN A 39 -2.78 9.35 -8.25
N SER A 40 -3.69 9.86 -9.05
CA SER A 40 -5.05 10.20 -8.62
C SER A 40 -6.08 9.72 -9.63
N GLY A 41 -7.26 9.39 -9.14
CA GLY A 41 -8.35 8.93 -9.97
C GLY A 41 -9.64 8.73 -9.19
N ARG A 42 -10.63 8.17 -9.86
CA ARG A 42 -11.91 7.80 -9.26
C ARG A 42 -12.18 6.33 -9.45
N TYR A 43 -12.87 5.74 -8.48
CA TYR A 43 -13.33 4.36 -8.56
C TYR A 43 -14.81 4.28 -8.23
N TRP A 44 -15.47 3.27 -8.77
CA TRP A 44 -16.88 3.06 -8.60
C TRP A 44 -17.17 2.34 -7.27
N VAL A 45 -18.17 2.83 -6.56
CA VAL A 45 -18.67 2.22 -5.33
C VAL A 45 -20.09 1.73 -5.58
N PHE A 46 -20.30 0.44 -5.41
CA PHE A 46 -21.60 -0.19 -5.56
C PHE A 46 -22.32 -0.23 -4.21
N GLY A 47 -23.59 0.11 -4.19
CA GLY A 47 -24.41 0.03 -2.99
C GLY A 47 -24.57 -1.40 -2.49
N LYS A 48 -24.93 -1.53 -1.22
CA LYS A 48 -25.13 -2.84 -0.55
C LYS A 48 -26.30 -3.61 -1.17
N GLU A 49 -27.20 -2.94 -1.85
CA GLU A 49 -28.36 -3.52 -2.54
C GLU A 49 -27.95 -4.57 -3.59
N LYS A 50 -26.74 -4.45 -4.15
CA LYS A 50 -26.18 -5.45 -5.08
C LYS A 50 -26.04 -6.84 -4.47
N PHE A 51 -25.86 -6.94 -3.16
CA PHE A 51 -25.63 -8.18 -2.43
C PHE A 51 -26.89 -8.76 -1.80
N HIS A 52 -28.05 -8.16 -2.04
CA HIS A 52 -29.32 -8.68 -1.53
C HIS A 52 -29.65 -10.02 -2.19
N ARG A 53 -30.07 -10.97 -1.36
CA ARG A 53 -30.60 -12.24 -1.83
C ARG A 53 -32.05 -12.06 -2.24
N TYR A 54 -32.32 -12.34 -3.50
CA TYR A 54 -33.68 -12.35 -4.02
C TYR A 54 -34.23 -13.78 -4.05
N GLU A 55 -35.49 -13.95 -3.71
CA GLU A 55 -36.20 -15.21 -3.92
C GLU A 55 -36.49 -15.37 -5.41
N THR A 56 -35.98 -16.46 -5.99
CA THR A 56 -36.06 -16.69 -7.44
C THR A 56 -37.23 -17.58 -7.86
N ILE A 57 -37.99 -18.13 -6.86
CA ILE A 57 -39.14 -19.01 -7.16
C ILE A 57 -40.24 -18.15 -7.75
N ARG A 58 -40.69 -18.58 -8.94
CA ARG A 58 -41.81 -17.96 -9.64
C ARG A 58 -43.03 -18.85 -9.46
N HIS A 59 -44.12 -18.28 -8.93
CA HIS A 59 -45.42 -18.97 -8.86
C HIS A 59 -46.13 -18.99 -10.23
N ALA A 60 -46.92 -20.02 -10.50
CA ALA A 60 -47.71 -20.10 -11.73
C ALA A 60 -48.59 -18.85 -11.92
N LYS A 61 -48.58 -18.27 -13.10
CA LYS A 61 -49.30 -17.04 -13.49
C LYS A 61 -48.80 -15.70 -12.86
N SER A 62 -47.67 -15.73 -12.16
CA SER A 62 -47.05 -14.48 -11.68
C SER A 62 -45.96 -14.01 -12.66
N GLU A 63 -45.72 -12.72 -12.73
CA GLU A 63 -44.59 -12.14 -13.45
C GLU A 63 -43.28 -12.41 -12.70
N ALA A 64 -42.16 -12.32 -13.40
CA ALA A 64 -40.85 -12.40 -12.80
C ALA A 64 -40.62 -11.20 -11.86
N ARG A 65 -39.98 -11.44 -10.73
CA ARG A 65 -39.67 -10.37 -9.77
C ARG A 65 -38.66 -9.40 -10.40
N GLU A 66 -38.98 -8.12 -10.36
CA GLU A 66 -38.05 -7.07 -10.76
C GLU A 66 -36.99 -6.86 -9.66
N ILE A 67 -35.74 -6.72 -10.08
CA ILE A 67 -34.63 -6.41 -9.17
C ILE A 67 -34.66 -4.92 -8.88
N ALA A 68 -34.58 -4.53 -7.60
CA ALA A 68 -34.49 -3.15 -7.21
C ALA A 68 -33.27 -2.47 -7.82
N PRO A 69 -33.37 -1.22 -8.29
CA PRO A 69 -32.24 -0.48 -8.81
C PRO A 69 -31.19 -0.30 -7.72
N TRP A 70 -29.93 -0.58 -8.06
CA TRP A 70 -28.79 -0.43 -7.17
C TRP A 70 -28.15 0.93 -7.33
N SER A 71 -27.67 1.49 -6.24
CA SER A 71 -26.97 2.77 -6.27
C SER A 71 -25.54 2.59 -6.76
N LEU A 72 -25.14 3.50 -7.62
CA LEU A 72 -23.77 3.60 -8.11
C LEU A 72 -23.23 4.98 -7.76
N SER A 73 -22.19 5.00 -6.95
CA SER A 73 -21.47 6.22 -6.59
C SER A 73 -20.01 6.12 -6.99
N ASN A 74 -19.25 7.20 -6.88
CA ASN A 74 -17.82 7.19 -7.10
C ASN A 74 -17.10 7.89 -5.95
N ASN A 75 -15.92 7.39 -5.62
CA ASN A 75 -14.99 8.01 -4.70
C ASN A 75 -13.67 8.28 -5.41
N ALA A 76 -12.92 9.25 -4.89
CA ALA A 76 -11.59 9.59 -5.38
C ALA A 76 -10.53 8.86 -4.55
N TYR A 77 -9.41 8.55 -5.20
CA TYR A 77 -8.19 8.12 -4.54
C TYR A 77 -7.03 9.04 -4.90
N PHE A 78 -6.08 9.13 -4.02
CA PHE A 78 -4.81 9.82 -4.22
C PHE A 78 -3.68 8.98 -3.58
N CYS A 79 -2.60 8.79 -4.31
CA CYS A 79 -1.43 8.04 -3.84
C CYS A 79 -0.34 9.02 -3.42
N ASP A 80 0.06 8.95 -2.17
CA ASP A 80 1.19 9.69 -1.62
C ASP A 80 2.48 8.91 -1.82
N ASP A 81 3.59 9.62 -2.07
CA ASP A 81 4.91 9.03 -2.11
C ASP A 81 5.50 8.98 -0.70
N HIS A 82 5.99 7.81 -0.33
CA HIS A 82 6.67 7.60 0.94
C HIS A 82 8.11 7.19 0.68
N SER A 83 9.05 8.00 1.15
CA SER A 83 10.47 7.73 1.00
C SER A 83 11.24 8.20 2.23
N LEU A 84 12.31 7.47 2.55
CA LEU A 84 13.26 7.81 3.58
C LEU A 84 14.67 7.77 2.98
N LYS A 85 15.55 8.57 3.52
CA LYS A 85 16.98 8.55 3.17
C LYS A 85 17.81 8.65 4.43
N ASP A 86 18.97 8.03 4.40
CA ASP A 86 20.03 8.19 5.37
C ASP A 86 21.34 8.45 4.63
N ALA A 87 22.28 9.13 5.29
CA ALA A 87 23.58 9.45 4.73
C ALA A 87 24.66 8.93 5.68
N ILE A 88 25.50 8.05 5.17
CA ILE A 88 26.64 7.51 5.89
C ILE A 88 27.88 8.31 5.47
N SER A 89 28.56 8.91 6.43
CA SER A 89 29.81 9.66 6.17
C SER A 89 30.97 8.72 5.89
N ASP A 90 31.97 9.21 5.15
CA ASP A 90 33.18 8.43 4.88
C ASP A 90 33.97 8.13 6.17
N GLU A 91 33.85 8.98 7.19
CA GLU A 91 34.44 8.74 8.50
C GLU A 91 33.77 7.57 9.22
N GLU A 92 32.44 7.48 9.17
CA GLU A 92 31.69 6.36 9.73
C GLU A 92 32.05 5.05 9.03
N LYS A 93 32.17 5.06 7.70
CA LYS A 93 32.61 3.91 6.93
C LYS A 93 34.03 3.46 7.30
N SER A 94 34.93 4.40 7.49
CA SER A 94 36.33 4.10 7.81
C SER A 94 36.52 3.64 9.26
N ASN A 95 35.67 4.07 10.19
CA ASN A 95 35.70 3.71 11.59
C ASN A 95 34.82 2.49 11.94
N ALA A 96 33.97 2.06 11.00
CA ALA A 96 33.14 0.87 11.20
C ALA A 96 33.99 -0.38 11.04
N ASP A 97 34.13 -1.14 12.13
CA ASP A 97 34.71 -2.49 12.09
C ASP A 97 33.81 -3.48 11.35
N ASN A 98 32.61 -3.07 11.02
CA ASN A 98 31.59 -3.88 10.36
C ASN A 98 31.47 -3.50 8.88
N THR A 99 31.78 -4.43 8.01
CA THR A 99 31.71 -4.30 6.54
C THR A 99 30.27 -4.13 6.04
N ASP A 100 29.26 -4.38 6.89
CA ASP A 100 27.85 -4.44 6.48
C ASP A 100 27.03 -3.21 6.91
N LEU A 101 27.71 -2.09 7.23
CA LEU A 101 27.03 -0.85 7.68
C LEU A 101 25.99 -0.35 6.66
N GLU A 102 26.32 -0.40 5.38
CA GLU A 102 25.41 0.02 4.31
C GLU A 102 24.18 -0.90 4.22
N ILE A 103 24.38 -2.20 4.32
CA ILE A 103 23.29 -3.19 4.30
C ILE A 103 22.36 -2.98 5.49
N ASN A 104 22.93 -2.85 6.69
CA ASN A 104 22.14 -2.59 7.92
C ASN A 104 21.34 -1.28 7.82
N THR A 105 21.90 -0.25 7.23
CA THR A 105 21.21 1.03 7.03
C THR A 105 20.03 0.87 6.07
N VAL A 106 20.21 0.15 4.97
CA VAL A 106 19.12 -0.13 4.00
C VAL A 106 18.01 -0.96 4.65
N GLU A 107 18.36 -1.97 5.42
CA GLU A 107 17.37 -2.78 6.15
C GLU A 107 16.59 -1.95 7.16
N ASN A 108 17.26 -1.09 7.93
CA ASN A 108 16.61 -0.19 8.88
C ASN A 108 15.67 0.81 8.20
N LEU A 109 16.07 1.39 7.07
CA LEU A 109 15.23 2.30 6.30
C LEU A 109 14.00 1.58 5.73
N THR A 110 14.18 0.37 5.23
CA THR A 110 13.09 -0.45 4.70
C THR A 110 12.11 -0.82 5.81
N ASP A 111 12.61 -1.25 6.96
CA ASP A 111 11.78 -1.57 8.13
C ASP A 111 11.00 -0.36 8.63
N ALA A 112 11.60 0.82 8.65
CA ALA A 112 10.93 2.07 9.03
C ALA A 112 9.77 2.42 8.08
N ILE A 113 9.91 2.19 6.78
CA ILE A 113 8.82 2.40 5.80
C ILE A 113 7.71 1.37 6.01
N LEU A 114 8.06 0.11 6.26
CA LEU A 114 7.08 -0.94 6.52
C LEU A 114 6.33 -0.70 7.85
N LEU A 115 7.02 -0.20 8.87
CA LEU A 115 6.39 0.17 10.13
C LEU A 115 5.38 1.32 9.95
N ASP A 116 5.71 2.32 9.15
CA ASP A 116 4.78 3.41 8.83
C ASP A 116 3.53 2.89 8.10
N LEU A 117 3.70 1.97 7.16
CA LEU A 117 2.60 1.29 6.48
C LEU A 117 1.71 0.53 7.47
N GLU A 118 2.32 -0.21 8.41
CA GLU A 118 1.61 -0.95 9.45
C GLU A 118 0.78 -0.03 10.35
N ILE A 119 1.37 1.07 10.82
CA ILE A 119 0.69 2.06 11.65
C ILE A 119 -0.50 2.68 10.91
N ARG A 120 -0.33 3.04 9.64
CA ARG A 120 -1.41 3.59 8.81
C ARG A 120 -2.54 2.58 8.60
N ALA A 121 -2.20 1.32 8.35
CA ALA A 121 -3.17 0.25 8.21
C ALA A 121 -3.95 0.02 9.51
N MET A 122 -3.28 -0.01 10.65
CA MET A 122 -3.92 -0.16 11.95
C MET A 122 -4.83 1.01 12.28
N ASN A 123 -4.41 2.25 12.00
CA ASN A 123 -5.24 3.44 12.20
C ASN A 123 -6.50 3.39 11.34
N LEU A 124 -6.41 2.89 10.12
CA LEU A 124 -7.56 2.72 9.23
C LEU A 124 -8.55 1.68 9.78
N LEU A 125 -8.06 0.55 10.27
CA LEU A 125 -8.87 -0.55 10.77
C LEU A 125 -9.53 -0.23 12.12
N MET A 126 -8.81 0.43 13.01
CA MET A 126 -9.31 0.77 14.34
C MET A 126 -10.21 2.01 14.35
N GLY A 127 -10.41 2.64 13.19
CA GLY A 127 -11.15 3.88 13.08
C GLY A 127 -10.42 4.97 13.86
N SER A 128 -9.46 5.60 13.23
CA SER A 128 -8.74 6.73 13.83
C SER A 128 -9.72 7.80 14.28
N ASN A 129 -10.05 7.81 15.56
CA ASN A 129 -10.56 8.99 16.25
C ASN A 129 -9.37 9.94 16.46
N SER A 130 -8.73 10.36 15.41
CA SER A 130 -7.84 11.50 15.49
C SER A 130 -8.69 12.75 15.34
N GLN A 131 -9.04 13.32 16.44
CA GLN A 131 -9.40 14.71 16.53
C GLN A 131 -8.15 15.56 16.26
#